data_19933e7a3235e03489805178b5748149
#
_entry.id   19933e7a3235e03489805178b5748149
#
_cell.length_a   1.000
_cell.length_b   1.000
_cell.length_c   1.000
_cell.angle_alpha   90.00
_cell.angle_beta   90.00
_cell.angle_gamma   90.00
#
_symmetry.space_group_name_H-M   'P 1'
#
loop_
_entity.id
_entity.type
_entity.pdbx_description
1 polymer ?
#
loop_
_entity_poly.entity_id
_entity_poly.type
_entity_poly.pdbx_seq_one_letter_code
_entity_poly.pdbx_strand_id
1 'polypeptide(L)'
;NSRGRAFAAAGREMLRAYQIGRDDVARLMDPERGTVRLDFMHSLGTWLVPDLLKSYRAQHPHVDIRLHQGAAQELVSRVENGESDLALVGPRPDAALGWHQIKVQRLGLAVPEGHWAANRREVKLAEFAAEPFIGMLPGYGTRMLLDALADDAGFSPHLVFESMELTTVAGLVAAGLGVALLPLDDPYLQVGSLVPLTPPAYREL
;
A
#
# COMPACT_ATOMS: atom_id res chain seq x y z
N ASN A 1 -8.68 3.99 -34.11
CA ASN A 1 -8.07 2.85 -34.81
C ASN A 1 -6.76 2.47 -34.12
N SER A 2 -6.17 1.33 -34.44
CA SER A 2 -4.94 0.82 -33.82
C SER A 2 -3.72 1.74 -34.02
N ARG A 3 -3.60 2.33 -35.20
CA ARG A 3 -2.51 3.27 -35.53
C ARG A 3 -2.56 4.54 -34.68
N GLY A 4 -3.75 5.10 -34.48
CA GLY A 4 -3.93 6.27 -33.62
C GLY A 4 -3.63 5.98 -32.15
N ARG A 5 -3.97 4.78 -31.67
CA ARG A 5 -3.62 4.37 -30.30
C ARG A 5 -2.11 4.22 -30.10
N ALA A 6 -1.42 3.59 -31.06
CA ALA A 6 0.05 3.46 -31.02
C ALA A 6 0.74 4.84 -31.05
N PHE A 7 0.30 5.73 -31.94
CA PHE A 7 0.84 7.08 -32.03
C PHE A 7 0.57 7.91 -30.76
N ALA A 8 -0.65 7.79 -30.19
CA ALA A 8 -0.99 8.47 -28.95
C ALA A 8 -0.18 7.96 -27.73
N ALA A 9 0.20 6.68 -27.71
CA ALA A 9 1.09 6.15 -26.70
C ALA A 9 2.48 6.78 -26.79
N ALA A 10 3.10 6.75 -27.96
CA ALA A 10 4.39 7.39 -28.20
C ALA A 10 4.38 8.91 -27.93
N GLY A 11 3.31 9.59 -28.32
CA GLY A 11 3.12 11.04 -28.05
C GLY A 11 3.04 11.34 -26.55
N ARG A 12 2.39 10.51 -25.77
CA ARG A 12 2.36 10.63 -24.30
C ARG A 12 3.75 10.45 -23.70
N GLU A 13 4.52 9.47 -24.15
CA GLU A 13 5.89 9.26 -23.68
C GLU A 13 6.80 10.45 -23.98
N MET A 14 6.72 11.01 -25.18
CA MET A 14 7.48 12.22 -25.55
C MET A 14 7.11 13.44 -24.68
N LEU A 15 5.82 13.70 -24.51
CA LEU A 15 5.36 14.81 -23.66
C LEU A 15 5.79 14.63 -22.21
N ARG A 16 5.78 13.41 -21.73
CA ARG A 16 6.21 13.05 -20.41
C ARG A 16 7.72 13.27 -20.23
N ALA A 17 8.56 12.75 -21.14
CA ALA A 17 10.00 12.98 -21.09
C ALA A 17 10.35 14.49 -21.14
N TYR A 18 9.63 15.26 -21.93
CA TYR A 18 9.76 16.72 -21.97
C TYR A 18 9.40 17.36 -20.62
N GLN A 19 8.28 16.97 -20.01
CA GLN A 19 7.86 17.51 -18.71
C GLN A 19 8.86 17.18 -17.61
N ILE A 20 9.37 15.94 -17.57
CA ILE A 20 10.40 15.53 -16.61
C ILE A 20 11.65 16.41 -16.77
N GLY A 21 12.18 16.55 -17.98
CA GLY A 21 13.37 17.36 -18.22
C GLY A 21 13.16 18.83 -17.87
N ARG A 22 12.00 19.39 -18.15
CA ARG A 22 11.65 20.77 -17.76
C ARG A 22 11.59 20.94 -16.23
N ASP A 23 10.98 19.98 -15.54
CA ASP A 23 10.85 20.01 -14.07
C ASP A 23 12.22 19.79 -13.41
N ASP A 24 13.11 18.99 -14.00
CA ASP A 24 14.50 18.81 -13.56
C ASP A 24 15.30 20.11 -13.67
N VAL A 25 15.19 20.80 -14.79
CA VAL A 25 15.83 22.12 -14.98
C VAL A 25 15.29 23.13 -13.98
N ALA A 26 13.97 23.18 -13.76
CA ALA A 26 13.36 24.09 -12.81
C ALA A 26 13.86 23.85 -11.37
N ARG A 27 14.03 22.57 -10.96
CA ARG A 27 14.60 22.18 -9.67
C ARG A 27 16.06 22.65 -9.50
N LEU A 28 16.84 22.58 -10.55
CA LEU A 28 18.24 23.05 -10.54
C LEU A 28 18.33 24.58 -10.42
N MET A 29 17.36 25.31 -10.94
CA MET A 29 17.34 26.77 -10.92
C MET A 29 16.82 27.37 -9.61
N ASP A 30 15.86 26.71 -8.97
CA ASP A 30 15.30 27.14 -7.68
C ASP A 30 14.88 25.90 -6.87
N PRO A 31 15.77 25.38 -5.98
CA PRO A 31 15.46 24.23 -5.15
C PRO A 31 14.30 24.46 -4.16
N GLU A 32 13.98 25.72 -3.86
CA GLU A 32 12.87 26.11 -2.99
C GLU A 32 11.51 26.13 -3.73
N ARG A 33 11.54 26.02 -5.07
CA ARG A 33 10.36 26.03 -5.92
C ARG A 33 10.44 24.89 -6.92
N GLY A 34 9.60 23.89 -6.72
CA GLY A 34 9.57 22.73 -7.59
C GLY A 34 8.29 21.95 -7.41
N THR A 35 8.15 20.87 -8.16
CA THR A 35 7.04 19.91 -7.97
C THR A 35 7.61 18.59 -7.51
N VAL A 36 7.07 18.03 -6.44
CA VAL A 36 7.32 16.67 -5.98
C VAL A 36 6.09 15.82 -6.30
N ARG A 37 6.30 14.73 -7.05
CA ARG A 37 5.27 13.74 -7.34
C ARG A 37 5.39 12.61 -6.34
N LEU A 38 4.47 12.59 -5.38
CA LEU A 38 4.41 11.62 -4.30
C LEU A 38 3.28 10.63 -4.54
N ASP A 39 3.64 9.38 -4.75
CA ASP A 39 2.71 8.28 -4.83
C ASP A 39 2.61 7.56 -3.49
N PHE A 40 1.46 6.98 -3.16
CA PHE A 40 1.28 6.27 -1.89
C PHE A 40 0.15 5.25 -1.92
N MET A 41 0.30 4.20 -1.11
CA MET A 41 -0.77 3.21 -0.91
C MET A 41 -1.98 3.84 -0.24
N HIS A 42 -3.19 3.41 -0.62
CA HIS A 42 -4.47 3.88 -0.08
C HIS A 42 -4.49 3.89 1.45
N SER A 43 -3.99 2.84 2.08
CA SER A 43 -3.96 2.69 3.55
C SER A 43 -3.11 3.74 4.28
N LEU A 44 -2.26 4.49 3.58
CA LEU A 44 -1.41 5.52 4.17
C LEU A 44 -2.00 6.92 4.00
N GLY A 45 -2.97 7.08 3.09
CA GLY A 45 -3.57 8.37 2.75
C GLY A 45 -4.41 9.00 3.86
N THR A 46 -4.90 8.20 4.80
CA THR A 46 -5.77 8.68 5.88
C THR A 46 -5.03 9.18 7.11
N TRP A 47 -3.77 8.79 7.30
CA TRP A 47 -3.02 9.12 8.51
C TRP A 47 -1.56 9.53 8.26
N LEU A 48 -0.75 8.72 7.58
CA LEU A 48 0.67 8.99 7.41
C LEU A 48 0.95 10.15 6.44
N VAL A 49 0.31 10.12 5.28
CA VAL A 49 0.52 11.13 4.24
C VAL A 49 0.13 12.54 4.69
N PRO A 50 -1.06 12.75 5.32
CA PRO A 50 -1.42 14.08 5.83
C PRO A 50 -0.41 14.64 6.84
N ASP A 51 0.10 13.81 7.75
CA ASP A 51 1.08 14.24 8.75
C ASP A 51 2.43 14.60 8.13
N LEU A 52 2.91 13.78 7.17
CA LEU A 52 4.12 14.08 6.41
C LEU A 52 4.00 15.38 5.63
N LEU A 53 2.88 15.56 4.91
CA LEU A 53 2.64 16.75 4.09
C LEU A 53 2.51 18.01 4.95
N LYS A 54 1.85 17.92 6.09
CA LYS A 54 1.74 19.03 7.04
C LYS A 54 3.11 19.49 7.51
N SER A 55 3.97 18.55 7.91
CA SER A 55 5.33 18.84 8.38
C SER A 55 6.21 19.41 7.27
N TYR A 56 6.14 18.82 6.08
CA TYR A 56 6.92 19.24 4.92
C TYR A 56 6.53 20.65 4.43
N ARG A 57 5.24 20.94 4.28
CA ARG A 57 4.76 22.26 3.83
C ARG A 57 5.05 23.38 4.80
N ALA A 58 5.18 23.10 6.09
CA ALA A 58 5.60 24.08 7.08
C ALA A 58 7.04 24.60 6.85
N GLN A 59 7.90 23.73 6.28
CA GLN A 59 9.31 24.05 6.00
C GLN A 59 9.53 24.47 4.55
N HIS A 60 8.72 23.99 3.61
CA HIS A 60 8.83 24.19 2.16
C HIS A 60 7.50 24.68 1.55
N PRO A 61 7.05 25.91 1.91
CA PRO A 61 5.71 26.39 1.51
C PRO A 61 5.55 26.65 0.01
N HIS A 62 6.65 26.75 -0.73
CA HIS A 62 6.65 27.06 -2.17
C HIS A 62 6.83 25.83 -3.06
N VAL A 63 6.94 24.62 -2.49
CA VAL A 63 7.01 23.38 -3.24
C VAL A 63 5.59 22.87 -3.55
N ASP A 64 5.30 22.64 -4.82
CA ASP A 64 4.07 21.98 -5.26
C ASP A 64 4.18 20.47 -5.05
N ILE A 65 3.13 19.87 -4.46
CA ILE A 65 3.08 18.43 -4.27
C ILE A 65 1.91 17.86 -5.07
N ARG A 66 2.23 16.92 -5.96
CA ARG A 66 1.23 16.17 -6.71
C ARG A 66 1.12 14.78 -6.12
N LEU A 67 -0.12 14.39 -5.81
CA LEU A 67 -0.43 13.13 -5.13
C LEU A 67 -1.07 12.13 -6.10
N HIS A 68 -0.66 10.87 -5.99
CA HIS A 68 -1.31 9.75 -6.64
C HIS A 68 -1.45 8.58 -5.67
N GLN A 69 -2.60 7.91 -5.71
CA GLN A 69 -2.89 6.72 -4.90
C GLN A 69 -3.01 5.50 -5.80
N GLY A 70 -2.46 4.36 -5.35
CA GLY A 70 -2.53 3.13 -6.11
C GLY A 70 -2.15 1.88 -5.32
N ALA A 71 -2.10 0.75 -6.01
CA ALA A 71 -1.58 -0.49 -5.50
C ALA A 71 -0.04 -0.42 -5.40
N ALA A 72 0.55 -1.09 -4.40
CA ALA A 72 2.00 -1.01 -4.15
C ALA A 72 2.83 -1.32 -5.40
N GLN A 73 2.45 -2.36 -6.15
CA GLN A 73 3.16 -2.76 -7.36
C GLN A 73 3.07 -1.73 -8.50
N GLU A 74 1.91 -1.10 -8.66
CA GLU A 74 1.72 0.01 -9.61
C GLU A 74 2.62 1.19 -9.25
N LEU A 75 2.63 1.59 -7.96
CA LEU A 75 3.40 2.74 -7.48
C LEU A 75 4.91 2.54 -7.67
N VAL A 76 5.43 1.33 -7.42
CA VAL A 76 6.82 0.97 -7.70
C VAL A 76 7.14 1.15 -9.18
N SER A 77 6.32 0.60 -10.07
CA SER A 77 6.49 0.75 -11.53
C SER A 77 6.45 2.21 -11.97
N ARG A 78 5.64 3.05 -11.34
CA ARG A 78 5.56 4.48 -11.66
C ARG A 78 6.85 5.22 -11.29
N VAL A 79 7.49 4.85 -10.16
CA VAL A 79 8.81 5.41 -9.79
C VAL A 79 9.88 4.91 -10.75
N GLU A 80 9.94 3.62 -11.06
CA GLU A 80 10.89 3.04 -12.02
C GLU A 80 10.80 3.71 -13.40
N ASN A 81 9.58 4.04 -13.80
CA ASN A 81 9.32 4.74 -15.05
C ASN A 81 9.51 6.27 -14.97
N GLY A 82 9.84 6.87 -13.83
CA GLY A 82 9.97 8.32 -13.63
C GLY A 82 8.64 9.08 -13.69
N GLU A 83 7.50 8.41 -13.48
CA GLU A 83 6.18 9.03 -13.37
C GLU A 83 5.98 9.68 -12.01
N SER A 84 6.67 9.17 -11.00
CA SER A 84 6.71 9.69 -9.66
C SER A 84 8.15 9.83 -9.19
N ASP A 85 8.38 10.78 -8.29
CA ASP A 85 9.69 11.01 -7.70
C ASP A 85 9.89 10.13 -6.46
N LEU A 86 8.82 9.88 -5.72
CA LEU A 86 8.80 9.11 -4.48
C LEU A 86 7.54 8.25 -4.41
N ALA A 87 7.64 7.09 -3.77
CA ALA A 87 6.48 6.28 -3.42
C ALA A 87 6.54 5.79 -1.97
N LEU A 88 5.43 5.95 -1.25
CA LEU A 88 5.24 5.35 0.08
C LEU A 88 4.55 3.99 -0.09
N VAL A 89 5.31 2.95 0.03
CA VAL A 89 4.87 1.57 -0.22
C VAL A 89 5.30 0.62 0.90
N GLY A 90 4.72 -0.54 0.93
CA GLY A 90 5.10 -1.68 1.76
C GLY A 90 4.38 -2.95 1.32
N PRO A 91 5.05 -4.10 1.40
CA PRO A 91 6.41 -4.32 1.89
C PRO A 91 7.48 -3.69 0.98
N ARG A 92 8.75 -3.73 1.43
CA ARG A 92 9.90 -3.29 0.61
C ARG A 92 9.87 -4.00 -0.74
N PRO A 93 9.90 -3.26 -1.87
CA PRO A 93 9.84 -3.85 -3.19
C PRO A 93 11.18 -4.53 -3.54
N ASP A 94 11.12 -5.60 -4.31
CA ASP A 94 12.28 -6.17 -5.00
C ASP A 94 12.51 -5.39 -6.31
N ALA A 95 13.09 -4.20 -6.19
CA ALA A 95 13.35 -3.28 -7.29
C ALA A 95 14.66 -2.55 -7.07
N ALA A 96 15.33 -2.14 -8.16
CA ALA A 96 16.59 -1.40 -8.12
C ALA A 96 16.36 0.09 -7.78
N LEU A 97 15.58 0.35 -6.75
CA LEU A 97 15.24 1.69 -6.25
C LEU A 97 15.90 1.96 -4.90
N GLY A 98 16.17 3.24 -4.62
CA GLY A 98 16.56 3.65 -3.27
C GLY A 98 15.42 3.36 -2.29
N TRP A 99 15.73 2.77 -1.14
CA TRP A 99 14.76 2.47 -0.09
C TRP A 99 15.14 3.15 1.22
N HIS A 100 14.16 3.79 1.84
CA HIS A 100 14.31 4.35 3.18
C HIS A 100 13.11 3.93 4.03
N GLN A 101 13.37 3.12 5.06
CA GLN A 101 12.33 2.66 5.97
C GLN A 101 11.93 3.79 6.92
N ILE A 102 10.67 4.19 6.88
CA ILE A 102 10.12 5.25 7.74
C ILE A 102 9.30 4.70 8.91
N LYS A 103 8.75 3.52 8.77
CA LYS A 103 7.94 2.86 9.80
C LYS A 103 7.89 1.35 9.60
N VAL A 104 7.62 0.64 10.69
CA VAL A 104 7.26 -0.79 10.66
C VAL A 104 5.87 -0.92 11.24
N GLN A 105 4.97 -1.59 10.51
CA GLN A 105 3.63 -1.93 10.99
C GLN A 105 3.58 -3.41 11.33
N ARG A 106 3.02 -3.74 12.49
CA ARG A 106 2.72 -5.13 12.84
C ARG A 106 1.43 -5.57 12.14
N LEU A 107 1.39 -6.85 11.78
CA LEU A 107 0.23 -7.47 11.14
C LEU A 107 -0.45 -8.43 12.11
N GLY A 108 -1.76 -8.56 11.95
CA GLY A 108 -2.59 -9.50 12.69
C GLY A 108 -3.76 -9.99 11.86
N LEU A 109 -4.47 -10.99 12.37
CA LEU A 109 -5.70 -11.46 11.77
C LEU A 109 -6.90 -10.72 12.36
N ALA A 110 -7.66 -10.07 11.49
CA ALA A 110 -8.98 -9.56 11.78
C ALA A 110 -9.96 -10.73 11.75
N VAL A 111 -10.73 -10.86 12.80
CA VAL A 111 -11.74 -11.91 12.93
C VAL A 111 -13.08 -11.29 13.40
N PRO A 112 -14.22 -11.88 13.02
CA PRO A 112 -15.51 -11.38 13.44
C PRO A 112 -15.73 -11.53 14.96
N GLU A 113 -16.70 -10.80 15.49
CA GLU A 113 -17.13 -10.95 16.89
C GLU A 113 -17.60 -12.38 17.15
N GLY A 114 -17.18 -12.95 18.29
CA GLY A 114 -17.52 -14.34 18.64
C GLY A 114 -16.69 -15.42 17.95
N HIS A 115 -15.76 -15.05 17.09
CA HIS A 115 -14.83 -16.01 16.50
C HIS A 115 -13.96 -16.69 17.58
N TRP A 116 -13.60 -17.98 17.38
CA TRP A 116 -12.80 -18.75 18.34
C TRP A 116 -11.46 -18.10 18.71
N ALA A 117 -10.89 -17.33 17.79
CA ALA A 117 -9.63 -16.63 17.99
C ALA A 117 -9.78 -15.22 18.62
N ALA A 118 -10.99 -14.65 18.69
CA ALA A 118 -11.21 -13.25 19.07
C ALA A 118 -10.61 -12.86 20.43
N ASN A 119 -10.54 -13.81 21.37
CA ASN A 119 -10.02 -13.58 22.71
C ASN A 119 -8.60 -14.15 22.91
N ARG A 120 -7.94 -14.58 21.85
CA ARG A 120 -6.57 -15.08 21.94
C ARG A 120 -5.57 -13.93 21.97
N ARG A 121 -4.50 -14.13 22.72
CA ARG A 121 -3.39 -13.17 22.80
C ARG A 121 -2.60 -13.09 21.49
N GLU A 122 -2.48 -14.22 20.82
CA GLU A 122 -1.80 -14.40 19.54
C GLU A 122 -2.25 -15.70 18.87
N VAL A 123 -2.09 -15.78 17.56
CA VAL A 123 -2.45 -16.97 16.76
C VAL A 123 -1.40 -17.27 15.71
N LYS A 124 -1.35 -18.53 15.26
CA LYS A 124 -0.55 -18.93 14.09
C LYS A 124 -1.41 -18.84 12.83
N LEU A 125 -0.87 -18.32 11.77
CA LEU A 125 -1.61 -18.20 10.51
C LEU A 125 -2.10 -19.57 9.99
N ALA A 126 -1.31 -20.64 10.19
CA ALA A 126 -1.68 -22.01 9.82
C ALA A 126 -2.97 -22.52 10.48
N GLU A 127 -3.36 -21.98 11.64
CA GLU A 127 -4.60 -22.37 12.33
C GLU A 127 -5.85 -21.93 11.54
N PHE A 128 -5.68 -21.03 10.57
CA PHE A 128 -6.74 -20.46 9.72
C PHE A 128 -6.78 -21.05 8.31
N ALA A 129 -6.01 -22.10 8.03
CA ALA A 129 -5.91 -22.67 6.68
C ALA A 129 -7.26 -23.11 6.07
N ALA A 130 -8.25 -23.44 6.91
CA ALA A 130 -9.59 -23.85 6.49
C ALA A 130 -10.63 -22.68 6.51
N GLU A 131 -10.23 -21.50 6.96
CA GLU A 131 -11.14 -20.34 7.07
C GLU A 131 -11.33 -19.65 5.71
N PRO A 132 -12.49 -19.00 5.46
CA PRO A 132 -12.66 -18.14 4.33
C PRO A 132 -11.91 -16.82 4.55
N PHE A 133 -11.03 -16.46 3.61
CA PHE A 133 -10.28 -15.21 3.67
C PHE A 133 -10.93 -14.10 2.86
N ILE A 134 -10.83 -12.89 3.37
CA ILE A 134 -11.14 -11.66 2.67
C ILE A 134 -9.80 -10.94 2.44
N GLY A 135 -9.44 -10.72 1.18
CA GLY A 135 -8.13 -10.19 0.80
C GLY A 135 -8.21 -8.82 0.12
N MET A 136 -7.05 -8.22 -0.04
CA MET A 136 -6.87 -7.16 -1.03
C MET A 136 -6.73 -7.78 -2.42
N LEU A 137 -6.98 -7.00 -3.47
CA LEU A 137 -6.68 -7.40 -4.85
C LEU A 137 -5.19 -7.71 -5.06
N PRO A 138 -4.83 -8.52 -6.06
CA PRO A 138 -3.44 -8.72 -6.45
C PRO A 138 -2.69 -7.40 -6.70
N GLY A 139 -1.41 -7.34 -6.34
CA GLY A 139 -0.58 -6.14 -6.46
C GLY A 139 -0.67 -5.18 -5.26
N TYR A 140 -1.60 -5.38 -4.34
CA TYR A 140 -1.65 -4.64 -3.08
C TYR A 140 -0.69 -5.25 -2.04
N GLY A 141 0.02 -4.40 -1.29
CA GLY A 141 1.06 -4.85 -0.37
C GLY A 141 0.58 -5.82 0.70
N THR A 142 -0.61 -5.62 1.28
CA THR A 142 -1.18 -6.53 2.28
C THR A 142 -1.56 -7.89 1.67
N ARG A 143 -1.96 -7.93 0.38
CA ARG A 143 -2.20 -9.19 -0.34
C ARG A 143 -0.90 -9.96 -0.57
N MET A 144 0.12 -9.29 -1.04
CA MET A 144 1.45 -9.90 -1.24
C MET A 144 1.98 -10.53 0.05
N LEU A 145 1.78 -9.85 1.19
CA LEU A 145 2.17 -10.38 2.50
C LEU A 145 1.31 -11.55 2.95
N LEU A 146 0.00 -11.52 2.71
CA LEU A 146 -0.88 -12.65 3.01
C LEU A 146 -0.45 -13.90 2.23
N ASP A 147 -0.23 -13.74 0.93
CA ASP A 147 0.16 -14.85 0.06
C ASP A 147 1.52 -15.44 0.50
N ALA A 148 2.52 -14.60 0.79
CA ALA A 148 3.84 -15.05 1.25
C ALA A 148 3.77 -15.74 2.62
N LEU A 149 3.06 -15.17 3.59
CA LEU A 149 2.92 -15.75 4.93
C LEU A 149 2.14 -17.08 4.92
N ALA A 150 1.16 -17.21 4.03
CA ALA A 150 0.39 -18.43 3.88
C ALA A 150 1.20 -19.52 3.19
N ASP A 151 2.01 -19.18 2.19
CA ASP A 151 2.96 -20.10 1.55
C ASP A 151 3.98 -20.63 2.57
N ASP A 152 4.57 -19.76 3.37
CA ASP A 152 5.46 -20.12 4.48
C ASP A 152 4.76 -21.02 5.53
N ALA A 153 3.44 -20.81 5.74
CA ALA A 153 2.62 -21.63 6.63
C ALA A 153 2.11 -22.94 5.99
N GLY A 154 2.40 -23.18 4.71
CA GLY A 154 2.10 -24.40 3.98
C GLY A 154 0.67 -24.50 3.44
N PHE A 155 -0.02 -23.37 3.19
CA PHE A 155 -1.37 -23.39 2.60
C PHE A 155 -1.59 -22.21 1.64
N SER A 156 -2.65 -22.30 0.82
CA SER A 156 -3.13 -21.19 -0.01
C SER A 156 -4.44 -20.66 0.56
N PRO A 157 -4.58 -19.34 0.80
CA PRO A 157 -5.80 -18.78 1.35
C PRO A 157 -7.01 -18.99 0.41
N HIS A 158 -8.11 -19.47 0.96
CA HIS A 158 -9.39 -19.54 0.23
C HIS A 158 -10.03 -18.14 0.24
N LEU A 159 -9.76 -17.34 -0.79
CA LEU A 159 -10.30 -15.98 -0.92
C LEU A 159 -11.75 -16.04 -1.40
N VAL A 160 -12.67 -15.58 -0.54
CA VAL A 160 -14.11 -15.51 -0.85
C VAL A 160 -14.53 -14.11 -1.28
N PHE A 161 -13.81 -13.07 -0.85
CA PHE A 161 -14.00 -11.69 -1.29
C PHE A 161 -12.65 -10.99 -1.43
N GLU A 162 -12.60 -10.02 -2.33
CA GLU A 162 -11.43 -9.18 -2.57
C GLU A 162 -11.86 -7.72 -2.70
N SER A 163 -11.02 -6.79 -2.21
CA SER A 163 -11.29 -5.36 -2.27
C SER A 163 -10.01 -4.56 -2.55
N MET A 164 -10.17 -3.32 -2.99
CA MET A 164 -9.09 -2.34 -3.12
C MET A 164 -8.86 -1.55 -1.83
N GLU A 165 -9.79 -1.61 -0.87
CA GLU A 165 -9.79 -0.78 0.34
C GLU A 165 -9.74 -1.63 1.60
N LEU A 166 -8.77 -1.36 2.50
CA LEU A 166 -8.66 -2.06 3.79
C LEU A 166 -9.89 -1.86 4.68
N THR A 167 -10.52 -0.70 4.61
CA THR A 167 -11.74 -0.42 5.37
C THR A 167 -12.92 -1.26 4.92
N THR A 168 -13.02 -1.54 3.62
CA THR A 168 -14.02 -2.48 3.07
C THR A 168 -13.73 -3.90 3.54
N VAL A 169 -12.48 -4.35 3.48
CA VAL A 169 -12.07 -5.66 4.00
C VAL A 169 -12.44 -5.78 5.48
N ALA A 170 -12.11 -4.77 6.29
CA ALA A 170 -12.45 -4.72 7.71
C ALA A 170 -13.98 -4.81 7.97
N GLY A 171 -14.77 -4.08 7.17
CA GLY A 171 -16.23 -4.12 7.25
C GLY A 171 -16.81 -5.49 6.91
N LEU A 172 -16.27 -6.18 5.91
CA LEU A 172 -16.69 -7.54 5.53
C LEU A 172 -16.36 -8.55 6.64
N VAL A 173 -15.19 -8.42 7.29
CA VAL A 173 -14.83 -9.22 8.46
C VAL A 173 -15.80 -8.96 9.62
N ALA A 174 -16.08 -7.69 9.92
CA ALA A 174 -17.02 -7.33 10.98
C ALA A 174 -18.43 -7.89 10.73
N ALA A 175 -18.82 -8.04 9.45
CA ALA A 175 -20.09 -8.67 9.05
C ALA A 175 -20.07 -10.21 9.13
N GLY A 176 -18.96 -10.84 9.56
CA GLY A 176 -18.86 -12.29 9.73
C GLY A 176 -18.65 -13.08 8.44
N LEU A 177 -18.15 -12.43 7.38
CA LEU A 177 -18.01 -13.04 6.05
C LEU A 177 -16.67 -13.75 5.83
N GLY A 178 -15.77 -13.68 6.79
CA GLY A 178 -14.46 -14.32 6.74
C GLY A 178 -13.45 -13.64 7.65
N VAL A 179 -12.17 -13.98 7.48
CA VAL A 179 -11.03 -13.43 8.20
C VAL A 179 -10.10 -12.68 7.26
N ALA A 180 -9.28 -11.77 7.77
CA ALA A 180 -8.36 -10.99 6.94
C ALA A 180 -7.04 -10.69 7.63
N LEU A 181 -5.95 -10.59 6.86
CA LEU A 181 -4.68 -10.04 7.33
C LEU A 181 -4.74 -8.51 7.28
N LEU A 182 -4.58 -7.84 8.42
CA LEU A 182 -4.66 -6.37 8.51
C LEU A 182 -3.53 -5.80 9.38
N PRO A 183 -3.14 -4.52 9.17
CA PRO A 183 -2.22 -3.84 10.08
C PRO A 183 -2.84 -3.63 11.46
N LEU A 184 -2.09 -3.96 12.53
CA LEU A 184 -2.53 -3.76 13.92
C LEU A 184 -2.57 -2.29 14.33
N ASP A 185 -1.74 -1.47 13.69
CA ASP A 185 -1.47 -0.09 14.11
C ASP A 185 -2.14 0.95 13.19
N ASP A 186 -3.12 0.54 12.36
CA ASP A 186 -3.87 1.48 11.53
C ASP A 186 -5.01 2.10 12.37
N PRO A 187 -4.97 3.44 12.59
CA PRO A 187 -5.90 4.08 13.50
C PRO A 187 -7.35 4.16 12.97
N TYR A 188 -7.56 3.87 11.70
CA TYR A 188 -8.86 3.99 11.04
C TYR A 188 -9.52 2.65 10.69
N LEU A 189 -8.85 1.53 10.98
CA LEU A 189 -9.46 0.21 10.81
C LEU A 189 -10.28 -0.18 12.03
N GLN A 190 -11.58 -0.26 11.84
CA GLN A 190 -12.51 -0.77 12.84
C GLN A 190 -12.90 -2.21 12.47
N VAL A 191 -12.49 -3.15 13.29
CA VAL A 191 -12.78 -4.59 13.16
C VAL A 191 -13.31 -5.13 14.48
N GLY A 192 -13.96 -6.29 14.47
CA GLY A 192 -14.46 -6.94 15.68
C GLY A 192 -13.32 -7.27 16.64
N SER A 193 -12.36 -8.06 16.19
CA SER A 193 -11.12 -8.35 16.91
C SER A 193 -9.95 -8.43 15.95
N LEU A 194 -8.82 -7.88 16.37
CA LEU A 194 -7.57 -7.92 15.60
C LEU A 194 -6.50 -8.63 16.45
N VAL A 195 -6.15 -9.85 16.05
CA VAL A 195 -5.32 -10.76 16.84
C VAL A 195 -3.91 -10.81 16.25
N PRO A 196 -2.85 -10.50 17.01
CA PRO A 196 -1.47 -10.59 16.55
C PRO A 196 -1.09 -11.97 16.06
N LEU A 197 -0.22 -12.04 15.06
CA LEU A 197 0.38 -13.27 14.59
C LEU A 197 1.57 -13.71 15.45
N THR A 198 1.78 -15.02 15.57
CA THR A 198 3.00 -15.64 16.12
C THR A 198 3.54 -16.70 15.13
N PRO A 199 4.79 -16.60 14.64
CA PRO A 199 5.71 -15.48 14.91
C PRO A 199 5.15 -14.14 14.40
N PRO A 200 5.60 -13.01 15.00
CA PRO A 200 5.10 -11.69 14.60
C PRO A 200 5.39 -11.40 13.11
N ALA A 201 4.38 -10.95 12.38
CA ALA A 201 4.52 -10.51 11.00
C ALA A 201 4.54 -8.98 10.92
N TYR A 202 5.34 -8.45 10.02
CA TYR A 202 5.60 -7.02 9.87
C TYR A 202 5.48 -6.58 8.42
N ARG A 203 5.09 -5.30 8.25
CA ARG A 203 5.16 -4.57 7.00
C ARG A 203 6.09 -3.38 7.18
N GLU A 204 7.19 -3.36 6.43
CA GLU A 204 8.05 -2.18 6.33
C GLU A 204 7.39 -1.13 5.41
N LEU A 205 7.47 0.14 5.81
CA LEU A 205 6.96 1.29 5.07
C LEU A 205 8.09 2.28 4.81
#